data_bcfb825a2c374a4f0015c49252509c17
#
_entry.id   bcfb825a2c374a4f0015c49252509c17
#
_cell.length_a   1.000
_cell.length_b   1.000
_cell.length_c   1.000
_cell.angle_alpha   90.00
_cell.angle_beta   90.00
_cell.angle_gamma   90.00
#
_symmetry.space_group_name_H-M   'P 1'
#
loop_
_entity.id
_entity.type
_entity.pdbx_description
1 polymer ?
#
loop_
_entity_poly.entity_id
_entity_poly.type
_entity_poly.pdbx_seq_one_letter_code
_entity_poly.pdbx_strand_id
1 'polypeptide(L)'
;MPGRLIYLMGPSGSGKDSLIEAARRPLARLGCDVVRRVITRSAESVGEEAHGVSADEFERLERQGAFALCWRANGLAYGIPVQIDEWLASGRHVLINGSRAHLDQARQRYPELLAILLTVDIDVLRQRLMNRGRESAAQIEARLKRSALFSTEGGPVLGESVFFLDNSSELSVTLERFLKLLRSQGISAIQGRT
;
A
#
# COMPACT_ATOMS: atom_id res chain seq x y z
N MET A 1 -0.72 -7.89 -22.92
CA MET A 1 -0.84 -8.64 -21.66
C MET A 1 -1.59 -7.76 -20.67
N PRO A 2 -2.44 -8.29 -19.79
CA PRO A 2 -3.09 -7.48 -18.76
C PRO A 2 -2.05 -6.85 -17.83
N GLY A 3 -2.39 -5.70 -17.25
CA GLY A 3 -1.57 -5.07 -16.22
C GLY A 3 -1.52 -5.90 -14.94
N ARG A 4 -0.55 -5.62 -14.07
CA ARG A 4 -0.45 -6.26 -12.75
C ARG A 4 -0.82 -5.29 -11.63
N LEU A 5 -1.54 -5.80 -10.65
CA LEU A 5 -1.79 -5.09 -9.40
C LEU A 5 -0.55 -5.20 -8.49
N ILE A 6 0.00 -4.07 -8.08
CA ILE A 6 1.09 -3.98 -7.10
C ILE A 6 0.45 -3.65 -5.75
N TYR A 7 0.51 -4.60 -4.84
CA TYR A 7 -0.12 -4.53 -3.52
C TYR A 7 0.95 -4.22 -2.46
N LEU A 8 1.14 -2.92 -2.17
CA LEU A 8 2.13 -2.47 -1.20
C LEU A 8 1.53 -2.48 0.21
N MET A 9 2.14 -3.21 1.11
CA MET A 9 1.75 -3.35 2.52
C MET A 9 2.88 -2.87 3.44
N GLY A 10 2.57 -2.69 4.71
CA GLY A 10 3.56 -2.42 5.75
C GLY A 10 2.93 -1.80 6.98
N PRO A 11 3.61 -1.83 8.12
CA PRO A 11 3.11 -1.27 9.36
C PRO A 11 2.88 0.24 9.24
N SER A 12 2.01 0.76 10.09
CA SER A 12 1.81 2.21 10.19
C SER A 12 3.11 2.88 10.64
N GLY A 13 3.54 3.91 9.91
CA GLY A 13 4.81 4.60 10.15
C GLY A 13 6.01 4.02 9.39
N SER A 14 5.85 2.94 8.63
CA SER A 14 6.93 2.35 7.82
C SER A 14 7.40 3.24 6.66
N GLY A 15 6.68 4.33 6.36
CA GLY A 15 7.03 5.24 5.26
C GLY A 15 6.39 4.91 3.91
N LYS A 16 5.30 4.09 3.89
CA LYS A 16 4.58 3.76 2.65
C LYS A 16 4.15 4.99 1.86
N ASP A 17 3.53 5.96 2.52
CA ASP A 17 3.00 7.16 1.84
C ASP A 17 4.13 7.98 1.22
N SER A 18 5.25 8.12 1.93
CA SER A 18 6.43 8.81 1.42
C SER A 18 7.04 8.08 0.22
N LEU A 19 7.10 6.74 0.27
CA LEU A 19 7.60 5.93 -0.84
C LEU A 19 6.66 6.02 -2.05
N ILE A 20 5.35 5.92 -1.84
CA ILE A 20 4.34 6.04 -2.91
C ILE A 20 4.45 7.40 -3.59
N GLU A 21 4.56 8.48 -2.81
CA GLU A 21 4.67 9.84 -3.37
C GLU A 21 5.96 10.02 -4.16
N ALA A 22 7.10 9.58 -3.62
CA ALA A 22 8.38 9.63 -4.32
C ALA A 22 8.38 8.78 -5.61
N ALA A 23 7.62 7.68 -5.62
CA ALA A 23 7.53 6.76 -6.74
C ALA A 23 6.58 7.21 -7.87
N ARG A 24 5.67 8.17 -7.64
CA ARG A 24 4.62 8.56 -8.62
C ARG A 24 5.16 8.83 -10.02
N ARG A 25 6.14 9.71 -10.14
CA ARG A 25 6.73 10.07 -11.44
C ARG A 25 7.48 8.89 -12.11
N PRO A 26 8.36 8.16 -11.40
CA PRO A 26 8.97 6.95 -11.95
C PRO A 26 7.95 5.88 -12.37
N LEU A 27 6.91 5.65 -11.57
CA LEU A 27 5.87 4.66 -11.88
C LEU A 27 5.07 5.03 -13.13
N ALA A 28 4.71 6.30 -13.28
CA ALA A 28 4.03 6.77 -14.49
C ALA A 28 4.83 6.47 -15.78
N ARG A 29 6.17 6.56 -15.73
CA ARG A 29 7.06 6.19 -16.84
C ARG A 29 7.08 4.68 -17.11
N LEU A 30 6.70 3.87 -16.14
CA LEU A 30 6.56 2.41 -16.26
C LEU A 30 5.14 1.99 -16.65
N GLY A 31 4.24 2.94 -16.97
CA GLY A 31 2.84 2.65 -17.24
C GLY A 31 2.08 2.13 -16.01
N CYS A 32 2.49 2.56 -14.83
CA CYS A 32 1.88 2.17 -13.56
C CYS A 32 1.21 3.38 -12.91
N ASP A 33 -0.08 3.24 -12.63
CA ASP A 33 -0.87 4.25 -11.93
C ASP A 33 -0.89 4.00 -10.43
N VAL A 34 -0.90 5.10 -9.67
CA VAL A 34 -1.06 5.06 -8.22
C VAL A 34 -2.49 5.42 -7.86
N VAL A 35 -3.20 4.50 -7.23
CA VAL A 35 -4.60 4.68 -6.84
C VAL A 35 -4.70 5.31 -5.46
N ARG A 36 -5.58 6.31 -5.35
CA ARG A 36 -6.00 6.86 -4.06
C ARG A 36 -7.10 5.99 -3.47
N ARG A 37 -6.94 5.61 -2.22
CA ARG A 37 -7.98 4.89 -1.48
C ARG A 37 -9.12 5.84 -1.11
N VAL A 38 -10.33 5.29 -1.02
CA VAL A 38 -11.45 5.95 -0.34
C VAL A 38 -11.42 5.53 1.13
N ILE A 39 -11.50 6.49 2.06
CA ILE A 39 -11.38 6.24 3.50
C ILE A 39 -12.48 6.99 4.25
N THR A 40 -13.10 6.34 5.25
CA THR A 40 -14.07 6.96 6.16
C THR A 40 -13.38 7.82 7.22
N ARG A 41 -12.88 8.97 6.83
CA ARG A 41 -12.31 9.94 7.77
C ARG A 41 -12.62 11.36 7.29
N SER A 42 -12.57 12.34 8.22
CA SER A 42 -12.71 13.75 7.83
C SER A 42 -11.59 14.16 6.86
N ALA A 43 -11.91 14.98 5.89
CA ALA A 43 -10.96 15.52 4.91
C ALA A 43 -9.80 16.32 5.55
N GLU A 44 -9.97 16.75 6.81
CA GLU A 44 -8.98 17.53 7.59
C GLU A 44 -7.90 16.69 8.24
N SER A 45 -8.03 15.35 8.25
CA SER A 45 -7.03 14.49 8.87
C SER A 45 -5.76 14.45 8.02
N VAL A 46 -4.68 15.01 8.55
CA VAL A 46 -3.34 15.03 7.93
C VAL A 46 -2.79 13.61 7.80
N GLY A 47 -2.35 13.23 6.63
CA GLY A 47 -1.70 11.93 6.40
C GLY A 47 -1.71 11.52 4.94
N GLU A 48 -2.13 10.31 4.67
CA GLU A 48 -2.18 9.71 3.34
C GLU A 48 -3.05 10.53 2.36
N GLU A 49 -2.59 10.67 1.13
CA GLU A 49 -3.38 11.22 0.02
C GLU A 49 -4.50 10.23 -0.35
N ALA A 50 -5.63 10.36 0.36
CA ALA A 50 -6.81 9.52 0.20
C ALA A 50 -8.04 10.39 -0.05
N HIS A 51 -9.08 9.78 -0.60
CA HIS A 51 -10.37 10.43 -0.75
C HIS A 51 -11.21 10.17 0.50
N GLY A 52 -11.41 11.22 1.33
CA GLY A 52 -12.20 11.13 2.56
C GLY A 52 -13.69 11.18 2.28
N VAL A 53 -14.47 10.26 2.86
CA VAL A 53 -15.92 10.21 2.79
C VAL A 53 -16.53 9.96 4.16
N SER A 54 -17.82 10.22 4.35
CA SER A 54 -18.55 9.80 5.54
C SER A 54 -18.77 8.29 5.57
N ALA A 55 -19.11 7.73 6.74
CA ALA A 55 -19.45 6.31 6.86
C ALA A 55 -20.66 5.94 5.97
N ASP A 56 -21.71 6.76 5.98
CA ASP A 56 -22.91 6.53 5.18
C ASP A 56 -22.61 6.56 3.67
N GLU A 57 -21.77 7.48 3.25
CA GLU A 57 -21.33 7.57 1.86
C GLU A 57 -20.49 6.36 1.46
N PHE A 58 -19.60 5.90 2.32
CA PHE A 58 -18.82 4.69 2.08
C PHE A 58 -19.72 3.47 1.89
N GLU A 59 -20.69 3.27 2.79
CA GLU A 59 -21.65 2.17 2.70
C GLU A 59 -22.53 2.24 1.44
N ARG A 60 -22.89 3.45 1.03
CA ARG A 60 -23.60 3.66 -0.23
C ARG A 60 -22.78 3.22 -1.43
N LEU A 61 -21.50 3.65 -1.49
CA LEU A 61 -20.57 3.28 -2.55
C LEU A 61 -20.32 1.77 -2.57
N GLU A 62 -20.14 1.15 -1.40
CA GLU A 62 -19.93 -0.29 -1.26
C GLU A 62 -21.14 -1.08 -1.82
N ARG A 63 -22.36 -0.70 -1.44
CA ARG A 63 -23.60 -1.32 -1.97
C ARG A 63 -23.77 -1.16 -3.48
N GLN A 64 -23.24 -0.08 -4.05
CA GLN A 64 -23.24 0.18 -5.50
C GLN A 64 -22.16 -0.57 -6.26
N GLY A 65 -21.31 -1.35 -5.56
CA GLY A 65 -20.18 -2.06 -6.20
C GLY A 65 -19.05 -1.14 -6.66
N ALA A 66 -18.91 0.05 -6.06
CA ALA A 66 -17.89 1.03 -6.45
C ALA A 66 -16.46 0.62 -6.09
N PHE A 67 -16.28 -0.46 -5.31
CA PHE A 67 -14.98 -0.91 -4.86
C PHE A 67 -14.60 -2.28 -5.43
N ALA A 68 -13.39 -2.36 -5.95
CA ALA A 68 -12.75 -3.62 -6.31
C ALA A 68 -12.31 -4.41 -5.07
N LEU A 69 -11.80 -3.71 -4.06
CA LEU A 69 -11.43 -4.24 -2.75
C LEU A 69 -11.92 -3.26 -1.68
N CYS A 70 -12.44 -3.80 -0.58
CA CYS A 70 -12.75 -2.98 0.58
C CYS A 70 -12.50 -3.76 1.87
N TRP A 71 -12.17 -3.05 2.93
CA TRP A 71 -11.93 -3.63 4.26
C TRP A 71 -12.15 -2.61 5.37
N ARG A 72 -12.23 -3.11 6.60
CA ARG A 72 -12.30 -2.29 7.81
C ARG A 72 -11.10 -2.57 8.71
N ALA A 73 -10.48 -1.52 9.20
CA ALA A 73 -9.34 -1.60 10.11
C ALA A 73 -9.23 -0.34 10.96
N ASN A 74 -8.85 -0.49 12.23
CA ASN A 74 -8.63 0.64 13.15
C ASN A 74 -9.82 1.62 13.25
N GLY A 75 -11.05 1.13 13.18
CA GLY A 75 -12.27 1.96 13.24
C GLY A 75 -12.58 2.72 11.96
N LEU A 76 -11.85 2.47 10.86
CA LEU A 76 -12.08 3.09 9.57
C LEU A 76 -12.42 2.03 8.50
N ALA A 77 -13.11 2.45 7.46
CA ALA A 77 -13.31 1.66 6.25
C ALA A 77 -12.43 2.20 5.12
N TYR A 78 -11.93 1.29 4.29
CA TYR A 78 -11.03 1.56 3.18
C TYR A 78 -11.57 0.90 1.92
N GLY A 79 -11.58 1.61 0.81
CA GLY A 79 -12.03 1.11 -0.49
C GLY A 79 -11.02 1.42 -1.58
N ILE A 80 -10.79 0.46 -2.46
CA ILE A 80 -10.06 0.63 -3.73
C ILE A 80 -11.10 0.71 -4.83
N PRO A 81 -11.14 1.80 -5.62
CA PRO A 81 -12.14 1.98 -6.68
C PRO A 81 -12.13 0.83 -7.70
N VAL A 82 -13.31 0.40 -8.15
CA VAL A 82 -13.48 -0.66 -9.17
C VAL A 82 -12.83 -0.29 -10.51
N GLN A 83 -12.58 0.98 -10.76
CA GLN A 83 -11.91 1.48 -11.98
C GLN A 83 -10.55 0.82 -12.23
N ILE A 84 -9.89 0.27 -11.21
CA ILE A 84 -8.63 -0.45 -11.40
C ILE A 84 -8.78 -1.67 -12.33
N ASP A 85 -9.97 -2.28 -12.40
CA ASP A 85 -10.23 -3.44 -13.27
C ASP A 85 -10.07 -3.05 -14.75
N GLU A 86 -10.59 -1.88 -15.15
CA GLU A 86 -10.45 -1.36 -16.51
C GLU A 86 -8.98 -1.02 -16.83
N TRP A 87 -8.27 -0.43 -15.88
CA TRP A 87 -6.86 -0.11 -16.08
C TRP A 87 -6.00 -1.36 -16.24
N LEU A 88 -6.20 -2.36 -15.39
CA LEU A 88 -5.52 -3.65 -15.49
C LEU A 88 -5.85 -4.36 -16.80
N ALA A 89 -7.13 -4.38 -17.22
CA ALA A 89 -7.55 -4.96 -18.49
C ALA A 89 -6.92 -4.27 -19.70
N SER A 90 -6.70 -2.95 -19.62
CA SER A 90 -6.03 -2.17 -20.69
C SER A 90 -4.50 -2.35 -20.74
N GLY A 91 -3.93 -3.14 -19.81
CA GLY A 91 -2.49 -3.40 -19.72
C GLY A 91 -1.72 -2.41 -18.85
N ARG A 92 -2.41 -1.48 -18.19
CA ARG A 92 -1.78 -0.55 -17.22
C ARG A 92 -1.54 -1.27 -15.91
N HIS A 93 -0.38 -1.09 -15.33
CA HIS A 93 -0.10 -1.55 -13.97
C HIS A 93 -0.73 -0.60 -12.94
N VAL A 94 -1.05 -1.11 -11.77
CA VAL A 94 -1.72 -0.33 -10.71
C VAL A 94 -1.04 -0.58 -9.38
N LEU A 95 -0.60 0.48 -8.71
CA LEU A 95 -0.10 0.43 -7.33
C LEU A 95 -1.19 0.86 -6.35
N ILE A 96 -1.43 0.04 -5.34
CA ILE A 96 -2.31 0.36 -4.22
C ILE A 96 -1.61 0.25 -2.87
N ASN A 97 -2.05 1.06 -1.92
CA ASN A 97 -1.70 0.93 -0.51
C ASN A 97 -2.67 -0.07 0.13
N GLY A 98 -2.24 -1.32 0.27
CA GLY A 98 -3.03 -2.43 0.75
C GLY A 98 -2.91 -2.69 2.25
N SER A 99 -3.74 -3.61 2.74
CA SER A 99 -3.70 -4.13 4.10
C SER A 99 -3.20 -5.57 4.12
N ARG A 100 -2.22 -5.86 4.98
CA ARG A 100 -1.70 -7.22 5.09
C ARG A 100 -2.76 -8.23 5.53
N ALA A 101 -3.65 -7.85 6.45
CA ALA A 101 -4.72 -8.71 6.92
C ALA A 101 -5.73 -9.08 5.81
N HIS A 102 -5.74 -8.34 4.70
CA HIS A 102 -6.66 -8.54 3.58
C HIS A 102 -5.95 -8.97 2.29
N LEU A 103 -4.69 -9.40 2.38
CA LEU A 103 -3.92 -9.88 1.24
C LEU A 103 -4.57 -11.09 0.57
N ASP A 104 -5.07 -12.05 1.36
CA ASP A 104 -5.71 -13.26 0.82
C ASP A 104 -6.99 -12.94 0.05
N GLN A 105 -7.78 -11.99 0.55
CA GLN A 105 -8.96 -11.50 -0.19
C GLN A 105 -8.54 -10.84 -1.52
N ALA A 106 -7.47 -10.05 -1.50
CA ALA A 106 -6.95 -9.41 -2.71
C ALA A 106 -6.43 -10.45 -3.71
N ARG A 107 -5.76 -11.52 -3.25
CA ARG A 107 -5.28 -12.64 -4.08
C ARG A 107 -6.42 -13.43 -4.72
N GLN A 108 -7.54 -13.61 -4.01
CA GLN A 108 -8.71 -14.28 -4.59
C GLN A 108 -9.24 -13.52 -5.81
N ARG A 109 -9.23 -12.20 -5.77
CA ARG A 109 -9.70 -11.36 -6.89
C ARG A 109 -8.62 -11.14 -7.95
N TYR A 110 -7.36 -10.99 -7.54
CA TYR A 110 -6.21 -10.73 -8.41
C TYR A 110 -5.10 -11.75 -8.13
N PRO A 111 -5.21 -12.99 -8.66
CA PRO A 111 -4.25 -14.06 -8.38
C PRO A 111 -2.80 -13.71 -8.72
N GLU A 112 -2.59 -12.90 -9.77
CA GLU A 112 -1.28 -12.48 -10.26
C GLU A 112 -0.76 -11.18 -9.60
N LEU A 113 -1.38 -10.74 -8.51
CA LEU A 113 -0.91 -9.53 -7.83
C LEU A 113 0.53 -9.68 -7.33
N LEU A 114 1.28 -8.59 -7.37
CA LEU A 114 2.62 -8.49 -6.82
C LEU A 114 2.53 -7.95 -5.39
N ALA A 115 2.67 -8.83 -4.40
CA ALA A 115 2.63 -8.46 -2.99
C ALA A 115 4.00 -7.99 -2.51
N ILE A 116 4.08 -6.76 -1.98
CA ILE A 116 5.31 -6.17 -1.44
C ILE A 116 5.04 -5.73 0.00
N LEU A 117 5.84 -6.22 0.95
CA LEU A 117 5.81 -5.81 2.34
C LEU A 117 6.97 -4.85 2.62
N LEU A 118 6.63 -3.60 2.89
CA LEU A 118 7.59 -2.61 3.35
C LEU A 118 7.91 -2.89 4.82
N THR A 119 9.16 -3.21 5.08
CA THR A 119 9.69 -3.42 6.43
C THR A 119 10.52 -2.22 6.88
N VAL A 120 10.73 -2.10 8.17
CA VAL A 120 11.58 -1.08 8.77
C VAL A 120 12.12 -1.61 10.09
N ASP A 121 13.39 -1.33 10.36
CA ASP A 121 14.00 -1.61 11.65
C ASP A 121 13.22 -0.95 12.79
N ILE A 122 13.06 -1.66 13.92
CA ILE A 122 12.20 -1.21 15.01
C ILE A 122 12.70 0.08 15.66
N ASP A 123 14.01 0.26 15.76
CA ASP A 123 14.60 1.47 16.34
C ASP A 123 14.46 2.67 15.39
N VAL A 124 14.59 2.43 14.09
CA VAL A 124 14.32 3.44 13.07
C VAL A 124 12.83 3.84 13.08
N LEU A 125 11.93 2.86 13.22
CA LEU A 125 10.49 3.13 13.33
C LEU A 125 10.17 3.94 14.59
N ARG A 126 10.75 3.55 15.73
CA ARG A 126 10.62 4.30 17.01
C ARG A 126 11.04 5.75 16.84
N GLN A 127 12.22 5.98 16.30
CA GLN A 127 12.75 7.32 16.06
C GLN A 127 11.85 8.16 15.15
N ARG A 128 11.34 7.56 14.06
CA ARG A 128 10.41 8.24 13.15
C ARG A 128 9.09 8.63 13.83
N LEU A 129 8.55 7.76 14.69
CA LEU A 129 7.32 8.02 15.44
C LEU A 129 7.53 9.12 16.49
N MET A 130 8.64 9.08 17.20
CA MET A 130 9.01 10.12 18.17
C MET A 130 9.18 11.49 17.51
N ASN A 131 9.89 11.55 16.39
CA ASN A 131 10.13 12.80 15.64
C ASN A 131 8.83 13.41 15.08
N ARG A 132 7.80 12.61 14.83
CA ARG A 132 6.48 13.13 14.40
C ARG A 132 5.72 13.85 15.52
N GLY A 133 6.00 13.57 16.78
CA GLY A 133 5.45 14.26 17.94
C GLY A 133 3.92 14.18 18.10
N ARG A 134 3.26 13.19 17.48
CA ARG A 134 1.79 13.07 17.45
C ARG A 134 1.24 12.08 18.48
N GLU A 135 2.10 11.29 19.10
CA GLU A 135 1.73 10.18 19.96
C GLU A 135 2.54 10.21 21.25
N SER A 136 1.93 9.76 22.35
CA SER A 136 2.64 9.56 23.60
C SER A 136 3.62 8.38 23.50
N ALA A 137 4.61 8.33 24.40
CA ALA A 137 5.55 7.21 24.47
C ALA A 137 4.82 5.86 24.61
N ALA A 138 3.76 5.77 25.41
CA ALA A 138 2.97 4.56 25.58
C ALA A 138 2.26 4.13 24.28
N GLN A 139 1.75 5.08 23.48
CA GLN A 139 1.13 4.80 22.19
C GLN A 139 2.17 4.33 21.17
N ILE A 140 3.37 4.92 21.19
CA ILE A 140 4.49 4.48 20.34
C ILE A 140 4.87 3.04 20.68
N GLU A 141 5.08 2.71 21.94
CA GLU A 141 5.46 1.35 22.37
C GLU A 141 4.36 0.32 22.02
N ALA A 142 3.08 0.65 22.21
CA ALA A 142 1.98 -0.21 21.79
C ALA A 142 1.96 -0.44 20.27
N ARG A 143 2.32 0.57 19.48
CA ARG A 143 2.44 0.47 18.01
C ARG A 143 3.63 -0.38 17.60
N LEU A 144 4.79 -0.21 18.25
CA LEU A 144 6.00 -0.99 18.00
C LEU A 144 5.78 -2.48 18.31
N LYS A 145 5.13 -2.80 19.43
CA LYS A 145 4.73 -4.18 19.76
C LYS A 145 3.87 -4.80 18.66
N ARG A 146 2.87 -4.07 18.17
CA ARG A 146 2.05 -4.55 17.04
C ARG A 146 2.87 -4.75 15.75
N SER A 147 3.81 -3.86 15.47
CA SER A 147 4.71 -3.99 14.31
C SER A 147 5.61 -5.19 14.43
N ALA A 148 6.19 -5.45 15.60
CA ALA A 148 7.09 -6.58 15.86
C ALA A 148 6.40 -7.94 15.64
N LEU A 149 5.13 -8.07 16.04
CA LEU A 149 4.32 -9.28 15.78
C LEU A 149 4.18 -9.60 14.29
N PHE A 150 4.50 -8.67 13.44
CA PHE A 150 4.35 -8.76 12.00
C PHE A 150 5.68 -8.76 11.22
N SER A 151 6.79 -8.52 11.91
CA SER A 151 8.14 -8.49 11.31
C SER A 151 8.90 -9.81 11.48
N THR A 152 8.41 -10.72 12.32
CA THR A 152 9.02 -12.05 12.50
C THR A 152 8.62 -12.98 11.37
N GLU A 153 9.55 -13.75 10.87
CA GLU A 153 9.39 -14.84 9.87
C GLU A 153 8.37 -15.93 10.27
N GLY A 154 7.63 -15.73 11.36
CA GLY A 154 6.58 -16.60 11.88
C GLY A 154 5.22 -15.91 12.07
N GLY A 155 4.99 -14.73 11.53
CA GLY A 155 3.65 -14.16 11.45
C GLY A 155 2.73 -15.01 10.59
N PRO A 156 1.39 -14.85 10.66
CA PRO A 156 0.45 -15.65 9.89
C PRO A 156 0.87 -15.68 8.43
N VAL A 157 1.01 -16.88 7.92
CA VAL A 157 1.64 -17.28 6.66
C VAL A 157 1.30 -16.30 5.54
N LEU A 158 2.24 -15.42 5.18
CA LEU A 158 2.08 -14.50 4.03
C LEU A 158 2.21 -15.24 2.68
N GLY A 159 2.21 -16.59 2.67
CA GLY A 159 2.38 -17.40 1.47
C GLY A 159 3.70 -17.15 0.74
N GLU A 160 4.11 -18.07 -0.12
CA GLU A 160 5.42 -18.12 -0.78
C GLU A 160 5.73 -16.98 -1.78
N SER A 161 4.89 -15.93 -1.89
CA SER A 161 5.01 -14.92 -2.96
C SER A 161 4.92 -13.48 -2.44
N VAL A 162 5.55 -13.17 -1.30
CA VAL A 162 5.65 -11.79 -0.80
C VAL A 162 7.09 -11.31 -0.89
N PHE A 163 7.31 -10.18 -1.55
CA PHE A 163 8.61 -9.53 -1.60
C PHE A 163 8.76 -8.57 -0.42
N PHE A 164 9.90 -8.66 0.26
CA PHE A 164 10.24 -7.77 1.35
C PHE A 164 11.07 -6.60 0.83
N LEU A 165 10.69 -5.38 1.21
CA LEU A 165 11.40 -4.16 0.88
C LEU A 165 11.76 -3.42 2.16
N ASP A 166 13.03 -3.37 2.50
CA ASP A 166 13.50 -2.65 3.68
C ASP A 166 13.57 -1.13 3.44
N ASN A 167 12.95 -0.36 4.36
CA ASN A 167 12.94 1.09 4.39
C ASN A 167 13.60 1.66 5.67
N SER A 168 14.62 1.00 6.15
CA SER A 168 15.39 1.45 7.33
C SER A 168 16.43 2.53 6.97
N SER A 169 16.80 2.64 5.69
CA SER A 169 17.75 3.63 5.17
C SER A 169 17.06 4.86 4.58
N GLU A 170 17.80 5.66 3.81
CA GLU A 170 17.29 6.83 3.11
C GLU A 170 16.20 6.46 2.09
N LEU A 171 15.19 7.31 1.95
CA LEU A 171 14.05 7.09 1.05
C LEU A 171 14.49 6.89 -0.42
N SER A 172 15.53 7.60 -0.86
CA SER A 172 16.10 7.45 -2.20
C SER A 172 16.59 6.04 -2.48
N VAL A 173 17.26 5.43 -1.50
CA VAL A 173 17.77 4.05 -1.60
C VAL A 173 16.61 3.06 -1.66
N THR A 174 15.59 3.28 -0.83
CA THR A 174 14.38 2.44 -0.86
C THR A 174 13.65 2.56 -2.18
N LEU A 175 13.52 3.77 -2.72
CA LEU A 175 12.91 4.02 -4.02
C LEU A 175 13.65 3.29 -5.15
N GLU A 176 14.98 3.35 -5.18
CA GLU A 176 15.78 2.63 -6.18
C GLU A 176 15.57 1.12 -6.10
N ARG A 177 15.60 0.54 -4.89
CA ARG A 177 15.33 -0.88 -4.64
C ARG A 177 13.92 -1.27 -5.08
N PHE A 178 12.93 -0.43 -4.77
CA PHE A 178 11.55 -0.63 -5.18
C PHE A 178 11.41 -0.69 -6.69
N LEU A 179 11.95 0.29 -7.41
CA LEU A 179 11.90 0.33 -8.87
C LEU A 179 12.68 -0.83 -9.51
N LYS A 180 13.80 -1.24 -8.94
CA LYS A 180 14.57 -2.41 -9.38
C LYS A 180 13.74 -3.69 -9.21
N LEU A 181 13.08 -3.86 -8.07
CA LEU A 181 12.18 -4.97 -7.82
C LEU A 181 11.05 -5.01 -8.85
N LEU A 182 10.37 -3.90 -9.10
CA LEU A 182 9.29 -3.84 -10.07
C LEU A 182 9.75 -4.28 -11.47
N ARG A 183 10.90 -3.78 -11.92
CA ARG A 183 11.48 -4.16 -13.22
C ARG A 183 11.82 -5.65 -13.28
N SER A 184 12.40 -6.24 -12.23
CA SER A 184 12.69 -7.67 -12.16
C SER A 184 11.43 -8.54 -12.21
N GLN A 185 10.28 -7.97 -11.84
CA GLN A 185 8.97 -8.62 -11.88
C GLN A 185 8.19 -8.32 -13.17
N GLY A 186 8.86 -7.78 -14.20
CA GLY A 186 8.26 -7.50 -15.49
C GLY A 186 7.44 -6.21 -15.58
N ILE A 187 7.46 -5.35 -14.54
CA ILE A 187 6.86 -4.02 -14.60
C ILE A 187 7.85 -3.09 -15.31
N SER A 188 7.70 -2.95 -16.60
CA SER A 188 8.55 -2.10 -17.45
C SER A 188 7.71 -1.13 -18.28
N ALA A 189 8.33 -0.07 -18.79
CA ALA A 189 7.66 0.88 -19.65
C ALA A 189 6.94 0.14 -20.81
N ILE A 190 5.70 0.51 -21.04
CA ILE A 190 4.97 0.03 -22.22
C ILE A 190 5.78 0.51 -23.42
N GLN A 191 6.43 -0.42 -24.12
CA GLN A 191 7.09 -0.10 -25.40
C GLN A 191 6.00 0.45 -26.31
N GLY A 192 6.14 1.72 -26.72
CA GLY A 192 5.15 2.46 -27.45
C GLY A 192 4.62 1.67 -28.65
N ARG A 193 3.31 1.59 -28.75
CA ARG A 193 2.67 1.43 -30.05
C ARG A 193 2.91 2.75 -30.80
N THR A 194 3.93 2.74 -31.69
CA THR A 194 4.03 3.69 -32.79
C THR A 194 2.80 3.57 -33.68
#